data_584c0ccbfa95b4b70d1940c31ed201f2
#
_entry.id   584c0ccbfa95b4b70d1940c31ed201f2
#
_cell.length_a   1.000
_cell.length_b   1.000
_cell.length_c   1.000
_cell.angle_alpha   90.00
_cell.angle_beta   90.00
_cell.angle_gamma   90.00
#
_symmetry.space_group_name_H-M   'P 1'
#
loop_
_entity.id
_entity.type
_entity.pdbx_description
1 polymer ?
#
loop_
_entity_poly.entity_id
_entity_poly.type
_entity_poly.pdbx_seq_one_letter_code
_entity_poly.pdbx_strand_id
1 'polypeptide(L)'
;MTLHVEQLQTIKGVLVANLAVSPGTELLDSQTQGLKDDLTVTVTSVVTPTKRTWSSGSLPGVFPVPLTISGDPANWPFDHYRSGPITVQLYRGAAHAPERVSVTFVDRLPGWNVDISGVGDANVPAPYRVGLHRSPSSVAFGTVIVGVLIALAGVGLFVVVQTARGRRQFQPPMTTWYAAMLFAVIPLRNALPDAPPIGFWIDVTVVLWVVVALVTSMVLYILCWWWHLKPDVDETM
;
A
#
# COMPACT_ATOMS: atom_id res chain seq x y z
N MET A 1 25.86 1.86 9.91
CA MET A 1 24.54 2.51 10.05
C MET A 1 23.48 1.65 9.42
N THR A 2 22.26 1.61 9.99
CA THR A 2 21.18 0.79 9.46
C THR A 2 19.97 1.67 9.14
N LEU A 3 19.47 1.59 7.91
CA LEU A 3 18.30 2.31 7.45
C LEU A 3 17.12 1.33 7.35
N HIS A 4 16.17 1.47 8.25
CA HIS A 4 14.95 0.67 8.28
C HIS A 4 13.88 1.36 7.45
N VAL A 5 13.42 0.70 6.41
CA VAL A 5 12.33 1.20 5.56
C VAL A 5 11.01 0.74 6.18
N GLU A 6 10.18 1.67 6.66
CA GLU A 6 9.03 1.31 7.52
C GLU A 6 7.67 1.70 6.94
N GLN A 7 7.55 2.82 6.24
CA GLN A 7 6.27 3.28 5.76
C GLN A 7 6.37 3.90 4.36
N LEU A 8 5.47 3.49 3.50
CA LEU A 8 5.32 4.00 2.15
C LEU A 8 4.05 4.86 2.05
N GLN A 9 4.20 6.12 1.66
CA GLN A 9 3.10 7.05 1.40
C GLN A 9 3.02 7.32 -0.10
N THR A 10 2.39 6.40 -0.83
CA THR A 10 2.33 6.40 -2.30
C THR A 10 1.76 7.68 -2.89
N ILE A 11 0.71 8.23 -2.26
CA ILE A 11 0.03 9.46 -2.71
C ILE A 11 0.91 10.70 -2.52
N LYS A 12 1.69 10.73 -1.45
CA LYS A 12 2.59 11.87 -1.16
C LYS A 12 3.95 11.75 -1.82
N GLY A 13 4.26 10.59 -2.43
CA GLY A 13 5.57 10.32 -2.99
C GLY A 13 6.69 10.29 -1.95
N VAL A 14 6.39 9.82 -0.73
CA VAL A 14 7.34 9.79 0.39
C VAL A 14 7.47 8.37 0.94
N LEU A 15 8.72 7.94 1.08
CA LEU A 15 9.12 6.75 1.80
C LEU A 15 9.73 7.19 3.14
N VAL A 16 9.12 6.80 4.24
CA VAL A 16 9.66 7.07 5.58
C VAL A 16 10.58 5.93 5.97
N ALA A 17 11.84 6.26 6.20
CA ALA A 17 12.83 5.34 6.70
C ALA A 17 13.38 5.84 8.04
N ASN A 18 13.70 4.93 8.93
CA ASN A 18 14.34 5.24 10.21
C ASN A 18 15.84 4.90 10.12
N LEU A 19 16.69 5.90 10.29
CA LEU A 19 18.13 5.70 10.33
C LEU A 19 18.60 5.45 11.76
N ALA A 20 19.09 4.25 12.02
CA ALA A 20 19.74 3.86 13.26
C ALA A 20 21.26 4.05 13.11
N VAL A 21 21.82 4.87 13.96
CA VAL A 21 23.26 5.12 14.01
C VAL A 21 23.85 4.27 15.14
N SER A 22 24.65 3.25 14.78
CA SER A 22 25.41 2.45 15.74
C SER A 22 26.87 2.88 15.65
N PRO A 23 27.38 3.69 16.59
CA PRO A 23 28.76 4.12 16.60
C PRO A 23 29.66 2.93 16.88
N GLY A 24 30.81 2.84 16.20
CA GLY A 24 31.86 1.90 16.54
C GLY A 24 32.49 2.24 17.89
N THR A 25 33.16 1.27 18.52
CA THR A 25 33.83 1.45 19.80
C THR A 25 34.88 2.57 19.79
N GLU A 26 35.43 2.88 18.63
CA GLU A 26 36.40 3.98 18.43
C GLU A 26 35.78 5.37 18.66
N LEU A 27 34.48 5.52 18.38
CA LEU A 27 33.73 6.76 18.54
C LEU A 27 33.17 6.96 19.93
N LEU A 28 33.15 5.90 20.75
CA LEU A 28 32.64 5.92 22.12
C LEU A 28 33.77 6.08 23.15
N ASP A 29 33.49 6.86 24.15
CA ASP A 29 34.32 6.93 25.34
C ASP A 29 34.18 5.63 26.17
N SER A 30 35.30 5.04 26.57
CA SER A 30 35.33 3.77 27.30
C SER A 30 34.71 3.83 28.68
N GLN A 31 34.64 5.02 29.29
CA GLN A 31 34.11 5.22 30.65
C GLN A 31 32.64 5.63 30.66
N THR A 32 32.27 6.55 29.78
CA THR A 32 30.90 7.12 29.75
C THR A 32 29.98 6.45 28.75
N GLN A 33 30.52 5.61 27.86
CA GLN A 33 29.77 5.01 26.71
C GLN A 33 29.12 6.06 25.80
N GLY A 34 29.40 7.34 25.99
CA GLY A 34 28.95 8.45 25.15
C GLY A 34 29.89 8.72 23.98
N LEU A 35 29.45 9.53 23.03
CA LEU A 35 30.30 9.99 21.91
C LEU A 35 31.50 10.80 22.43
N LYS A 36 32.70 10.56 21.90
CA LYS A 36 33.90 11.37 22.18
C LYS A 36 33.78 12.77 21.58
N ASP A 37 33.27 12.88 20.35
CA ASP A 37 33.14 14.11 19.58
C ASP A 37 31.70 14.28 19.13
N ASP A 38 31.33 15.52 18.72
CA ASP A 38 30.07 15.79 18.09
C ASP A 38 29.95 14.99 16.81
N LEU A 39 28.79 14.36 16.58
CA LEU A 39 28.53 13.55 15.42
C LEU A 39 27.35 14.14 14.63
N THR A 40 27.58 14.46 13.35
CA THR A 40 26.54 14.96 12.47
C THR A 40 26.33 14.00 11.32
N VAL A 41 25.07 13.58 11.14
CA VAL A 41 24.65 12.78 9.99
C VAL A 41 23.75 13.62 9.10
N THR A 42 24.06 13.61 7.80
CA THR A 42 23.25 14.25 6.78
C THR A 42 22.82 13.22 5.76
N VAL A 43 21.51 13.10 5.57
CA VAL A 43 20.92 12.24 4.53
C VAL A 43 20.26 13.14 3.50
N THR A 44 20.71 13.06 2.26
CA THR A 44 20.14 13.81 1.14
C THR A 44 19.36 12.87 0.26
N SER A 45 18.07 13.18 0.04
CA SER A 45 17.21 12.53 -0.94
C SER A 45 16.66 13.59 -1.88
N VAL A 46 17.21 13.68 -3.06
CA VAL A 46 16.84 14.57 -4.17
C VAL A 46 16.87 16.07 -3.88
N VAL A 47 16.15 16.59 -2.88
CA VAL A 47 15.93 18.05 -2.74
C VAL A 47 16.29 18.57 -1.35
N THR A 48 15.88 17.90 -0.27
CA THR A 48 16.04 18.44 1.08
C THR A 48 16.88 17.52 1.95
N PRO A 49 18.07 17.97 2.43
CA PRO A 49 18.87 17.18 3.34
C PRO A 49 18.23 17.13 4.73
N THR A 50 18.10 15.91 5.27
CA THR A 50 17.78 15.72 6.67
C THR A 50 19.08 15.65 7.46
N LYS A 51 19.28 16.61 8.36
CA LYS A 51 20.47 16.71 9.19
C LYS A 51 20.15 16.45 10.66
N ARG A 52 20.95 15.61 11.31
CA ARG A 52 20.88 15.37 12.75
C ARG A 52 22.27 15.44 13.37
N THR A 53 22.39 16.19 14.48
CA THR A 53 23.62 16.32 15.23
C THR A 53 23.41 15.81 16.64
N TRP A 54 24.38 15.06 17.17
CA TRP A 54 24.48 14.62 18.54
C TRP A 54 25.76 15.18 19.12
N SER A 55 25.66 15.79 20.32
CA SER A 55 26.80 16.36 21.01
C SER A 55 27.66 15.28 21.67
N SER A 56 28.91 15.58 21.91
CA SER A 56 29.82 14.73 22.72
C SER A 56 29.15 14.35 24.05
N GLY A 57 29.39 13.14 24.53
CA GLY A 57 28.77 12.57 25.74
C GLY A 57 27.36 12.01 25.53
N SER A 58 26.67 12.32 24.41
CA SER A 58 25.36 11.73 24.08
C SER A 58 25.49 10.42 23.33
N LEU A 59 24.39 9.59 23.32
CA LEU A 59 24.29 8.41 22.48
C LEU A 59 23.47 8.72 21.23
N PRO A 60 23.93 8.35 20.04
CA PRO A 60 23.13 8.50 18.83
C PRO A 60 21.89 7.61 18.90
N GLY A 61 20.75 8.17 18.56
CA GLY A 61 19.49 7.46 18.49
C GLY A 61 19.01 7.26 17.04
N VAL A 62 17.85 6.64 16.94
CA VAL A 62 17.13 6.47 15.67
C VAL A 62 16.42 7.77 15.32
N PHE A 63 16.45 8.17 14.06
CA PHE A 63 15.67 9.33 13.61
C PHE A 63 15.02 9.07 12.24
N PRO A 64 13.81 9.66 12.00
CA PRO A 64 13.11 9.49 10.76
C PRO A 64 13.75 10.30 9.64
N VAL A 65 13.86 9.67 8.47
CA VAL A 65 14.39 10.26 7.24
C VAL A 65 13.33 10.11 6.15
N PRO A 66 12.67 11.19 5.73
CA PRO A 66 11.77 11.16 4.59
C PRO A 66 12.57 11.09 3.30
N LEU A 67 12.34 10.04 2.52
CA LEU A 67 12.95 9.83 1.21
C LEU A 67 11.92 10.12 0.12
N THR A 68 12.29 10.91 -0.86
CA THR A 68 11.42 11.19 -2.01
C THR A 68 11.41 10.01 -2.96
N ILE A 69 10.22 9.57 -3.35
CA ILE A 69 10.00 8.51 -4.33
C ILE A 69 9.13 9.01 -5.48
N SER A 70 9.30 8.41 -6.63
CA SER A 70 8.46 8.60 -7.80
C SER A 70 7.88 7.28 -8.27
N GLY A 71 6.63 7.29 -8.68
CA GLY A 71 5.89 6.13 -9.18
C GLY A 71 4.45 6.53 -9.45
N ASP A 72 3.71 5.66 -10.11
CA ASP A 72 2.31 5.90 -10.45
C ASP A 72 1.41 4.93 -9.67
N PRO A 73 0.68 5.41 -8.65
CA PRO A 73 -0.26 4.59 -7.90
C PRO A 73 -1.45 4.12 -8.76
N ALA A 74 -1.69 4.73 -9.93
CA ALA A 74 -2.75 4.31 -10.83
C ALA A 74 -2.50 2.92 -11.44
N ASN A 75 -1.28 2.44 -11.45
CA ASN A 75 -0.95 1.10 -11.96
C ASN A 75 -1.19 -0.05 -10.95
N TRP A 76 -1.89 0.24 -9.84
CA TRP A 76 -2.24 -0.81 -8.87
C TRP A 76 -2.88 -2.02 -9.57
N PRO A 77 -2.56 -3.29 -9.24
CA PRO A 77 -1.62 -3.78 -8.22
C PRO A 77 -0.18 -4.00 -8.71
N PHE A 78 0.18 -3.48 -9.88
CA PHE A 78 1.51 -3.61 -10.50
C PHE A 78 2.32 -2.32 -10.42
N ASP A 79 2.01 -1.47 -9.45
CA ASP A 79 2.67 -0.20 -9.22
C ASP A 79 4.12 -0.40 -8.72
N HIS A 80 5.00 0.43 -9.26
CA HIS A 80 6.42 0.42 -8.96
C HIS A 80 6.84 1.83 -8.56
N TYR A 81 7.67 1.92 -7.53
CA TYR A 81 8.22 3.19 -7.07
C TYR A 81 9.73 3.14 -7.06
N ARG A 82 10.36 4.29 -7.28
CA ARG A 82 11.81 4.44 -7.24
C ARG A 82 12.18 5.69 -6.49
N SER A 83 13.18 5.59 -5.62
CA SER A 83 13.78 6.78 -5.01
C SER A 83 14.70 7.49 -5.97
N GLY A 84 14.88 8.77 -5.76
CA GLY A 84 16.05 9.47 -6.27
C GLY A 84 17.36 8.96 -5.64
N PRO A 85 18.50 9.55 -6.00
CA PRO A 85 19.77 9.22 -5.37
C PRO A 85 19.76 9.60 -3.88
N ILE A 86 20.10 8.64 -3.01
CA ILE A 86 20.18 8.80 -1.57
C ILE A 86 21.64 8.82 -1.18
N THR A 87 22.09 9.91 -0.55
CA THR A 87 23.46 10.06 -0.07
C THR A 87 23.45 10.19 1.46
N VAL A 88 24.24 9.38 2.13
CA VAL A 88 24.43 9.44 3.57
C VAL A 88 25.85 9.89 3.87
N GLN A 89 26.00 10.98 4.59
CA GLN A 89 27.28 11.59 4.96
C GLN A 89 27.38 11.70 6.48
N LEU A 90 28.54 11.35 7.00
CA LEU A 90 28.87 11.45 8.41
C LEU A 90 29.99 12.48 8.60
N TYR A 91 29.82 13.39 9.55
CA TYR A 91 30.82 14.37 9.93
C TYR A 91 31.13 14.21 11.42
N ARG A 92 32.43 14.23 11.78
CA ARG A 92 32.91 14.14 13.14
C ARG A 92 33.47 15.48 13.60
N GLY A 93 33.03 15.99 14.75
CA GLY A 93 33.49 17.24 15.33
C GLY A 93 33.42 18.41 14.34
N ALA A 94 34.51 19.16 14.23
CA ALA A 94 34.66 20.29 13.30
C ALA A 94 35.13 19.87 11.89
N ALA A 95 35.14 18.57 11.56
CA ALA A 95 35.62 18.09 10.26
C ALA A 95 34.73 18.56 9.13
N HIS A 96 35.33 19.13 8.07
CA HIS A 96 34.63 19.62 6.88
C HIS A 96 34.47 18.55 5.80
N ALA A 97 35.18 17.41 5.93
CA ALA A 97 35.11 16.31 4.99
C ALA A 97 34.24 15.17 5.55
N PRO A 98 33.33 14.62 4.75
CA PRO A 98 32.50 13.50 5.17
C PRO A 98 33.33 12.21 5.33
N GLU A 99 33.10 11.48 6.41
CA GLU A 99 33.64 10.15 6.58
C GLU A 99 32.82 9.11 5.79
N ARG A 100 33.52 8.08 5.29
CA ARG A 100 32.87 6.96 4.61
C ARG A 100 32.10 6.11 5.59
N VAL A 101 30.82 5.85 5.31
CA VAL A 101 29.96 5.03 6.14
C VAL A 101 29.26 4.00 5.27
N SER A 102 29.34 2.74 5.70
CA SER A 102 28.51 1.70 5.11
C SER A 102 27.08 1.81 5.67
N VAL A 103 26.10 1.81 4.75
CA VAL A 103 24.69 1.83 5.10
C VAL A 103 24.08 0.49 4.73
N THR A 104 23.51 -0.18 5.71
CA THR A 104 22.74 -1.41 5.52
C THR A 104 21.27 -1.03 5.51
N PHE A 105 20.55 -1.48 4.49
CA PHE A 105 19.12 -1.27 4.39
C PHE A 105 18.40 -2.52 4.91
N VAL A 106 17.37 -2.31 5.70
CA VAL A 106 16.51 -3.38 6.20
C VAL A 106 15.07 -3.10 5.78
N ASP A 107 14.51 -4.04 5.02
CA ASP A 107 13.12 -3.99 4.61
C ASP A 107 12.20 -4.37 5.77
N ARG A 108 11.25 -3.50 6.09
CA ARG A 108 10.19 -3.72 7.07
C ARG A 108 8.82 -3.31 6.52
N LEU A 109 8.68 -3.21 5.20
CA LEU A 109 7.42 -2.87 4.53
C LEU A 109 6.58 -4.12 4.29
N PRO A 110 5.48 -4.33 5.02
CA PRO A 110 4.60 -5.44 4.75
C PRO A 110 3.96 -5.28 3.35
N GLY A 111 3.98 -6.35 2.57
CA GLY A 111 3.35 -6.37 1.25
C GLY A 111 4.16 -5.75 0.11
N TRP A 112 5.40 -5.33 0.37
CA TRP A 112 6.33 -4.77 -0.61
C TRP A 112 7.64 -5.55 -0.62
N ASN A 113 8.35 -5.48 -1.72
CA ASN A 113 9.74 -5.92 -1.85
C ASN A 113 10.60 -4.69 -2.14
N VAL A 114 11.72 -4.58 -1.46
CA VAL A 114 12.64 -3.46 -1.56
C VAL A 114 13.91 -3.90 -2.27
N ASP A 115 14.16 -3.34 -3.45
CA ASP A 115 15.38 -3.54 -4.22
C ASP A 115 16.33 -2.37 -4.00
N ILE A 116 17.57 -2.66 -3.60
CA ILE A 116 18.57 -1.64 -3.33
C ILE A 116 19.67 -1.76 -4.36
N SER A 117 19.94 -0.68 -5.05
CA SER A 117 21.07 -0.55 -5.98
C SER A 117 22.02 0.56 -5.53
N GLY A 118 23.30 0.23 -5.37
CA GLY A 118 24.35 1.21 -5.22
C GLY A 118 24.79 1.70 -6.61
N VAL A 119 24.81 3.00 -6.82
CA VAL A 119 25.29 3.59 -8.08
C VAL A 119 26.62 4.25 -7.80
N GLY A 120 27.75 3.58 -8.09
CA GLY A 120 29.06 4.20 -7.98
C GLY A 120 30.21 3.23 -7.82
N ASP A 121 31.39 3.75 -8.06
CA ASP A 121 32.67 3.07 -7.93
C ASP A 121 33.02 2.85 -6.44
N ALA A 122 33.73 1.79 -6.10
CA ALA A 122 34.07 1.41 -4.72
C ALA A 122 34.81 2.51 -3.93
N ASN A 123 35.25 3.57 -4.58
CA ASN A 123 36.02 4.65 -4.00
C ASN A 123 35.25 5.95 -3.69
N VAL A 124 34.00 6.08 -4.08
CA VAL A 124 33.15 7.26 -3.82
C VAL A 124 31.96 6.80 -3.00
N PRO A 125 31.50 7.55 -1.96
CA PRO A 125 30.23 7.24 -1.31
C PRO A 125 29.10 7.33 -2.36
N ALA A 126 28.78 6.18 -2.92
CA ALA A 126 27.84 6.09 -4.02
C ALA A 126 26.45 6.45 -3.56
N PRO A 127 25.65 7.19 -4.32
CA PRO A 127 24.26 7.36 -4.04
C PRO A 127 23.55 6.00 -4.14
N TYR A 128 22.79 5.67 -3.12
CA TYR A 128 21.90 4.51 -3.12
C TYR A 128 20.60 4.85 -3.84
N ARG A 129 20.01 3.86 -4.47
CA ARG A 129 18.64 3.95 -5.02
C ARG A 129 17.81 2.81 -4.48
N VAL A 130 16.60 3.13 -4.08
CA VAL A 130 15.63 2.17 -3.56
C VAL A 130 14.53 2.01 -4.60
N GLY A 131 14.36 0.78 -5.07
CA GLY A 131 13.23 0.35 -5.89
C GLY A 131 12.22 -0.36 -4.99
N LEU A 132 10.93 -0.13 -5.22
CA LEU A 132 9.85 -0.76 -4.48
C LEU A 132 8.87 -1.36 -5.48
N HIS A 133 8.51 -2.60 -5.26
CA HIS A 133 7.47 -3.27 -6.01
C HIS A 133 6.62 -4.13 -5.07
N ARG A 134 5.36 -4.37 -5.43
CA ARG A 134 4.47 -5.16 -4.59
C ARG A 134 4.94 -6.61 -4.51
N SER A 135 4.79 -7.18 -3.32
CA SER A 135 5.06 -8.60 -3.14
C SER A 135 4.03 -9.44 -3.90
N PRO A 136 4.42 -10.62 -4.43
CA PRO A 136 3.49 -11.52 -5.10
C PRO A 136 2.27 -11.90 -4.25
N SER A 137 2.44 -11.99 -2.93
CA SER A 137 1.35 -12.27 -1.98
C SER A 137 0.31 -11.15 -1.93
N SER A 138 0.74 -9.88 -1.92
CA SER A 138 -0.17 -8.72 -1.98
C SER A 138 -0.95 -8.68 -3.30
N VAL A 139 -0.28 -8.93 -4.41
CA VAL A 139 -0.92 -8.96 -5.74
C VAL A 139 -1.93 -10.11 -5.81
N ALA A 140 -1.56 -11.31 -5.35
CA ALA A 140 -2.45 -12.46 -5.32
C ALA A 140 -3.68 -12.21 -4.45
N PHE A 141 -3.50 -11.65 -3.25
CA PHE A 141 -4.60 -11.33 -2.35
C PHE A 141 -5.56 -10.30 -2.96
N GLY A 142 -5.03 -9.23 -3.55
CA GLY A 142 -5.84 -8.24 -4.27
C GLY A 142 -6.62 -8.84 -5.43
N THR A 143 -5.98 -9.72 -6.22
CA THR A 143 -6.62 -10.42 -7.34
C THR A 143 -7.77 -11.32 -6.87
N VAL A 144 -7.59 -12.03 -5.75
CA VAL A 144 -8.66 -12.86 -5.17
C VAL A 144 -9.85 -12.01 -4.75
N ILE A 145 -9.63 -10.86 -4.08
CA ILE A 145 -10.73 -9.95 -3.69
C ILE A 145 -11.49 -9.45 -4.92
N VAL A 146 -10.79 -9.04 -5.96
CA VAL A 146 -11.40 -8.62 -7.23
C VAL A 146 -12.21 -9.76 -7.85
N GLY A 147 -11.67 -10.98 -7.85
CA GLY A 147 -12.35 -12.18 -8.30
C GLY A 147 -13.64 -12.45 -7.52
N VAL A 148 -13.62 -12.29 -6.19
CA VAL A 148 -14.81 -12.43 -5.33
C VAL A 148 -15.86 -11.38 -5.69
N LEU A 149 -15.48 -10.11 -5.89
CA LEU A 149 -16.41 -9.05 -6.30
C LEU A 149 -17.10 -9.39 -7.63
N ILE A 150 -16.34 -9.84 -8.62
CA ILE A 150 -16.89 -10.26 -9.91
C ILE A 150 -17.80 -11.48 -9.76
N ALA A 151 -17.40 -12.45 -8.93
CA ALA A 151 -18.21 -13.64 -8.67
C ALA A 151 -19.55 -13.30 -8.01
N LEU A 152 -19.58 -12.35 -7.05
CA LEU A 152 -20.82 -11.87 -6.43
C LEU A 152 -21.78 -11.30 -7.48
N ALA A 153 -21.28 -10.44 -8.37
CA ALA A 153 -22.09 -9.89 -9.47
C ALA A 153 -22.57 -10.99 -10.42
N GLY A 154 -21.71 -11.93 -10.79
CA GLY A 154 -22.04 -13.05 -11.67
C GLY A 154 -23.12 -13.96 -11.09
N VAL A 155 -23.02 -14.30 -9.80
CA VAL A 155 -24.03 -15.12 -9.11
C VAL A 155 -25.37 -14.36 -9.01
N GLY A 156 -25.33 -13.05 -8.68
CA GLY A 156 -26.54 -12.21 -8.66
C GLY A 156 -27.25 -12.20 -10.02
N LEU A 157 -26.53 -11.95 -11.10
CA LEU A 157 -27.05 -12.00 -12.46
C LEU A 157 -27.57 -13.40 -12.84
N PHE A 158 -26.85 -14.44 -12.48
CA PHE A 158 -27.28 -15.82 -12.76
C PHE A 158 -28.62 -16.13 -12.11
N VAL A 159 -28.79 -15.77 -10.83
CA VAL A 159 -30.05 -16.02 -10.07
C VAL A 159 -31.21 -15.30 -10.74
N VAL A 160 -31.08 -14.01 -11.06
CA VAL A 160 -32.19 -13.27 -11.69
C VAL A 160 -32.54 -13.82 -13.07
N VAL A 161 -31.55 -14.22 -13.88
CA VAL A 161 -31.81 -14.82 -15.21
C VAL A 161 -32.57 -16.15 -15.09
N GLN A 162 -32.23 -16.98 -14.09
CA GLN A 162 -32.94 -18.26 -13.89
C GLN A 162 -34.38 -18.04 -13.40
N THR A 163 -34.59 -17.03 -12.56
CA THR A 163 -35.93 -16.63 -12.10
C THR A 163 -36.76 -16.05 -13.23
N ALA A 164 -36.20 -15.14 -14.03
CA ALA A 164 -36.89 -14.53 -15.17
C ALA A 164 -37.25 -15.53 -16.25
N ARG A 165 -36.47 -16.62 -16.42
CA ARG A 165 -36.78 -17.72 -17.38
C ARG A 165 -37.78 -18.74 -16.82
N GLY A 166 -38.35 -18.51 -15.63
CA GLY A 166 -39.32 -19.41 -15.00
C GLY A 166 -38.74 -20.75 -14.54
N ARG A 167 -37.41 -20.90 -14.55
CA ARG A 167 -36.76 -22.18 -14.11
C ARG A 167 -36.68 -22.33 -12.61
N ARG A 168 -36.86 -21.26 -11.84
CA ARG A 168 -36.87 -21.25 -10.39
C ARG A 168 -38.00 -20.35 -9.89
N GLN A 169 -38.68 -20.81 -8.83
CA GLN A 169 -39.74 -20.04 -8.18
C GLN A 169 -39.15 -18.87 -7.39
N PHE A 170 -39.89 -17.78 -7.31
CA PHE A 170 -39.58 -16.65 -6.46
C PHE A 170 -39.59 -17.06 -4.99
N GLN A 171 -38.56 -16.65 -4.24
CA GLN A 171 -38.47 -16.84 -2.80
C GLN A 171 -38.19 -15.49 -2.11
N PRO A 172 -39.05 -15.03 -1.18
CA PRO A 172 -38.88 -13.73 -0.49
C PRO A 172 -37.52 -13.51 0.18
N PRO A 173 -36.85 -14.52 0.78
CA PRO A 173 -35.54 -14.33 1.42
C PRO A 173 -34.42 -13.85 0.48
N MET A 174 -34.59 -14.02 -0.83
CA MET A 174 -33.56 -13.65 -1.82
C MET A 174 -33.33 -12.14 -1.93
N THR A 175 -34.31 -11.28 -1.60
CA THR A 175 -34.11 -9.83 -1.57
C THR A 175 -33.12 -9.41 -0.47
N THR A 176 -33.21 -10.04 0.70
CA THR A 176 -32.25 -9.85 1.79
C THR A 176 -30.85 -10.30 1.39
N TRP A 177 -30.76 -11.39 0.64
CA TRP A 177 -29.49 -11.89 0.10
C TRP A 177 -28.82 -10.92 -0.86
N TYR A 178 -29.57 -10.30 -1.81
CA TYR A 178 -29.05 -9.22 -2.66
C TYR A 178 -28.59 -8.00 -1.87
N ALA A 179 -29.35 -7.60 -0.85
CA ALA A 179 -28.96 -6.52 0.04
C ALA A 179 -27.63 -6.83 0.78
N ALA A 180 -27.48 -8.07 1.26
CA ALA A 180 -26.24 -8.51 1.91
C ALA A 180 -25.05 -8.49 0.95
N MET A 181 -25.22 -8.91 -0.30
CA MET A 181 -24.17 -8.83 -1.34
C MET A 181 -23.76 -7.39 -1.63
N LEU A 182 -24.71 -6.48 -1.78
CA LEU A 182 -24.45 -5.06 -1.97
C LEU A 182 -23.68 -4.47 -0.79
N PHE A 183 -24.06 -4.85 0.43
CA PHE A 183 -23.39 -4.38 1.64
C PHE A 183 -21.94 -4.91 1.74
N ALA A 184 -21.67 -6.10 1.19
CA ALA A 184 -20.34 -6.69 1.21
C ALA A 184 -19.34 -6.01 0.24
N VAL A 185 -19.81 -5.29 -0.79
CA VAL A 185 -18.94 -4.67 -1.81
C VAL A 185 -17.98 -3.66 -1.20
N ILE A 186 -18.46 -2.75 -0.32
CA ILE A 186 -17.63 -1.70 0.24
C ILE A 186 -16.54 -2.26 1.20
N PRO A 187 -16.86 -3.16 2.16
CA PRO A 187 -15.83 -3.81 2.97
C PRO A 187 -14.80 -4.58 2.14
N LEU A 188 -15.23 -5.33 1.11
CA LEU A 188 -14.32 -6.05 0.23
C LEU A 188 -13.39 -5.11 -0.53
N ARG A 189 -13.92 -4.01 -1.06
CA ARG A 189 -13.10 -2.96 -1.72
C ARG A 189 -12.07 -2.38 -0.75
N ASN A 190 -12.45 -2.11 0.49
CA ASN A 190 -11.56 -1.54 1.50
C ASN A 190 -10.53 -2.54 2.04
N ALA A 191 -10.77 -3.84 1.85
CA ALA A 191 -9.81 -4.90 2.20
C ALA A 191 -8.68 -5.06 1.17
N LEU A 192 -8.72 -4.35 0.04
CA LEU A 192 -7.61 -4.36 -0.92
C LEU A 192 -6.33 -3.83 -0.29
N PRO A 193 -5.19 -4.54 -0.39
CA PRO A 193 -3.94 -4.12 0.26
C PRO A 193 -3.42 -2.81 -0.33
N ASP A 194 -3.18 -1.82 0.53
CA ASP A 194 -2.75 -0.46 0.16
C ASP A 194 -3.54 0.09 -1.04
N ALA A 195 -4.85 -0.09 -0.99
CA ALA A 195 -5.72 0.35 -2.06
C ALA A 195 -5.58 1.86 -2.28
N PRO A 196 -5.47 2.30 -3.54
CA PRO A 196 -5.48 3.70 -3.85
C PRO A 196 -6.80 4.34 -3.37
N PRO A 197 -6.85 5.68 -3.21
CA PRO A 197 -8.07 6.40 -2.87
C PRO A 197 -9.23 6.06 -3.81
N ILE A 198 -10.45 6.26 -3.34
CA ILE A 198 -11.65 6.03 -4.14
C ILE A 198 -11.59 6.89 -5.41
N GLY A 199 -11.95 6.28 -6.55
CA GLY A 199 -11.95 6.94 -7.87
C GLY A 199 -10.83 6.49 -8.81
N PHE A 200 -9.99 5.55 -8.39
CA PHE A 200 -8.99 4.93 -9.28
C PHE A 200 -9.66 3.97 -10.29
N TRP A 201 -8.87 3.54 -11.27
CA TRP A 201 -9.36 2.72 -12.37
C TRP A 201 -10.15 1.48 -11.90
N ILE A 202 -9.72 0.82 -10.83
CA ILE A 202 -10.40 -0.37 -10.30
C ILE A 202 -11.82 -0.06 -9.79
N ASP A 203 -12.01 1.11 -9.21
CA ASP A 203 -13.34 1.53 -8.75
C ASP A 203 -14.28 1.77 -9.93
N VAL A 204 -13.77 2.37 -11.01
CA VAL A 204 -14.56 2.69 -12.20
C VAL A 204 -14.78 1.47 -13.09
N THR A 205 -13.77 0.60 -13.25
CA THR A 205 -13.84 -0.54 -14.17
C THR A 205 -14.40 -1.81 -13.55
N VAL A 206 -14.31 -1.98 -12.23
CA VAL A 206 -14.77 -3.19 -11.55
C VAL A 206 -15.86 -2.86 -10.53
N VAL A 207 -15.55 -2.09 -9.50
CA VAL A 207 -16.44 -1.90 -8.35
C VAL A 207 -17.78 -1.28 -8.77
N LEU A 208 -17.73 -0.23 -9.60
CA LEU A 208 -18.94 0.42 -10.13
C LEU A 208 -19.84 -0.56 -10.89
N TRP A 209 -19.25 -1.35 -11.78
CA TRP A 209 -20.02 -2.32 -12.57
C TRP A 209 -20.56 -3.48 -11.73
N VAL A 210 -19.85 -3.91 -10.71
CA VAL A 210 -20.34 -4.89 -9.73
C VAL A 210 -21.57 -4.35 -9.01
N VAL A 211 -21.53 -3.10 -8.54
CA VAL A 211 -22.68 -2.45 -7.90
C VAL A 211 -23.85 -2.33 -8.87
N VAL A 212 -23.61 -1.85 -10.10
CA VAL A 212 -24.65 -1.73 -11.14
C VAL A 212 -25.28 -3.09 -11.44
N ALA A 213 -24.48 -4.14 -11.60
CA ALA A 213 -24.97 -5.48 -11.88
C ALA A 213 -25.83 -6.03 -10.72
N LEU A 214 -25.39 -5.85 -9.47
CA LEU A 214 -26.13 -6.30 -8.29
C LEU A 214 -27.46 -5.53 -8.11
N VAL A 215 -27.44 -4.20 -8.27
CA VAL A 215 -28.64 -3.36 -8.18
C VAL A 215 -29.64 -3.74 -9.28
N THR A 216 -29.15 -3.86 -10.52
CA THR A 216 -29.98 -4.26 -11.66
C THR A 216 -30.59 -5.65 -11.42
N SER A 217 -29.78 -6.60 -10.94
CA SER A 217 -30.27 -7.95 -10.60
C SER A 217 -31.35 -7.91 -9.55
N MET A 218 -31.17 -7.12 -8.48
CA MET A 218 -32.17 -6.96 -7.43
C MET A 218 -33.47 -6.35 -7.93
N VAL A 219 -33.38 -5.29 -8.75
CA VAL A 219 -34.56 -4.64 -9.33
C VAL A 219 -35.31 -5.60 -10.25
N LEU A 220 -34.60 -6.29 -11.15
CA LEU A 220 -35.22 -7.28 -12.04
C LEU A 220 -35.88 -8.43 -11.24
N TYR A 221 -35.24 -8.87 -10.15
CA TYR A 221 -35.80 -9.91 -9.29
C TYR A 221 -37.12 -9.45 -8.65
N ILE A 222 -37.20 -8.20 -8.16
CA ILE A 222 -38.41 -7.60 -7.61
C ILE A 222 -39.50 -7.44 -8.69
N LEU A 223 -39.14 -7.03 -9.90
CA LEU A 223 -40.08 -6.92 -11.01
C LEU A 223 -40.66 -8.30 -11.43
N CYS A 224 -39.82 -9.34 -11.46
CA CYS A 224 -40.30 -10.71 -11.68
C CYS A 224 -41.31 -11.14 -10.61
N TRP A 225 -41.06 -10.80 -9.35
CA TRP A 225 -42.01 -11.03 -8.27
C TRP A 225 -43.34 -10.33 -8.52
N TRP A 226 -43.34 -9.05 -8.87
CA TRP A 226 -44.54 -8.27 -9.11
C TRP A 226 -45.38 -8.84 -10.24
N TRP A 227 -44.77 -9.35 -11.30
CA TRP A 227 -45.48 -9.88 -12.45
C TRP A 227 -46.03 -11.30 -12.23
N HIS A 228 -45.36 -12.13 -11.44
CA HIS A 228 -45.81 -13.51 -11.21
C HIS A 228 -46.83 -13.65 -10.08
N LEU A 229 -47.01 -12.66 -9.23
CA LEU A 229 -47.98 -12.62 -8.13
C LEU A 229 -49.17 -11.69 -8.45
N LYS A 230 -49.56 -11.52 -9.69
CA LYS A 230 -50.91 -10.97 -9.99
C LYS A 230 -51.93 -11.94 -9.42
N PRO A 231 -52.78 -11.56 -8.42
CA PRO A 231 -53.88 -12.41 -7.98
C PRO A 231 -54.76 -12.68 -9.22
N ASP A 232 -55.03 -13.97 -9.47
CA ASP A 232 -56.09 -14.38 -10.42
C ASP A 232 -57.39 -13.79 -9.90
N VAL A 233 -57.88 -12.75 -10.57
CA VAL A 233 -59.12 -12.02 -10.26
C VAL A 233 -60.37 -12.79 -10.78
N ASP A 234 -60.21 -14.02 -11.26
CA ASP A 234 -61.27 -14.77 -11.96
C ASP A 234 -61.72 -16.04 -11.22
N GLU A 235 -61.86 -16.07 -9.89
CA GLU A 235 -62.61 -17.14 -9.22
C GLU A 235 -63.58 -16.60 -8.15
N THR A 236 -64.50 -15.68 -8.57
CA THR A 236 -65.76 -15.46 -7.82
C THR A 236 -66.81 -14.93 -8.78
N MET A 237 -67.42 -15.82 -9.61
CA MET A 237 -68.79 -15.75 -10.09
C MET A 237 -69.44 -17.13 -10.06
#